data_12e02e3764c37bfbe91a55dedba4e00f
#
_entry.id   12e02e3764c37bfbe91a55dedba4e00f
#
_cell.length_a   1.000
_cell.length_b   1.000
_cell.length_c   1.000
_cell.angle_alpha   90.00
_cell.angle_beta   90.00
_cell.angle_gamma   90.00
#
_symmetry.space_group_name_H-M   'P 1'
#
loop_
_entity.id
_entity.type
_entity.pdbx_description
1 polymer ?
#
loop_
_entity_poly.entity_id
_entity_poly.type
_entity_poly.pdbx_seq_one_letter_code
_entity_poly.pdbx_strand_id
1 'polypeptide(L)' 'MAKPKSPIPENIADGLTARESVILFCAAMDIDHAAVGILASAMQVMEVRGLIERNHSTSHYVLTDIGRAVLRVLLKRANL' A
#
# COMPACT_ATOMS: atom_id res chain seq x y z
N MET A 1 -2.06 7.14 -30.69
CA MET A 1 -1.30 7.15 -29.45
C MET A 1 -1.95 6.22 -28.45
N ALA A 2 -1.18 5.31 -27.90
CA ALA A 2 -1.72 4.35 -26.92
C ALA A 2 -2.06 5.08 -25.61
N LYS A 3 -3.19 4.73 -25.03
CA LYS A 3 -3.50 5.21 -23.69
C LYS A 3 -2.53 4.58 -22.68
N PRO A 4 -2.10 5.32 -21.66
CA PRO A 4 -1.34 4.69 -20.60
C PRO A 4 -2.17 3.56 -20.00
N LYS A 5 -1.54 2.42 -19.79
CA LYS A 5 -2.22 1.29 -19.16
C LYS A 5 -2.50 1.64 -17.71
N SER A 6 -3.71 1.33 -17.26
CA SER A 6 -4.01 1.40 -15.84
C SER A 6 -3.13 0.38 -15.09
N PRO A 7 -2.69 0.72 -13.88
CA PRO A 7 -1.92 -0.23 -13.08
C PRO A 7 -2.73 -1.52 -12.87
N ILE A 8 -2.07 -2.65 -13.03
CA ILE A 8 -2.70 -3.94 -12.78
C ILE A 8 -2.30 -4.38 -11.37
N PRO A 9 -3.28 -4.54 -10.45
CA PRO A 9 -2.97 -4.86 -9.05
C PRO A 9 -2.10 -6.11 -8.89
N GLU A 10 -2.33 -7.13 -9.69
CA GLU A 10 -1.54 -8.36 -9.64
C GLU A 10 -0.06 -8.11 -9.95
N ASN A 11 0.21 -7.26 -10.92
CA ASN A 11 1.59 -6.93 -11.30
C ASN A 11 2.29 -6.14 -10.18
N ILE A 12 1.56 -5.22 -9.55
CA ILE A 12 2.10 -4.47 -8.43
C ILE A 12 2.38 -5.41 -7.26
N ALA A 13 1.43 -6.30 -6.95
CA ALA A 13 1.59 -7.28 -5.87
C ALA A 13 2.82 -8.16 -6.10
N ASP A 14 3.08 -8.56 -7.35
CA ASP A 14 4.24 -9.38 -7.70
C ASP A 14 5.56 -8.68 -7.39
N GLY A 15 5.58 -7.35 -7.47
CA GLY A 15 6.79 -6.56 -7.24
C GLY A 15 6.97 -6.09 -5.81
N LEU A 16 6.04 -6.40 -4.90
CA LEU A 16 6.14 -5.94 -3.52
C LEU A 16 7.03 -6.84 -2.68
N THR A 17 7.84 -6.21 -1.82
CA THR A 17 8.57 -6.91 -0.78
C THR A 17 7.62 -7.24 0.37
N ALA A 18 8.04 -8.14 1.27
CA ALA A 18 7.27 -8.45 2.47
C ALA A 18 7.01 -7.20 3.31
N ARG A 19 8.01 -6.33 3.46
CA ARG A 19 7.87 -5.07 4.20
C ARG A 19 6.81 -4.18 3.57
N GLU A 20 6.82 -4.06 2.26
CA GLU A 20 5.84 -3.23 1.54
C GLU A 20 4.43 -3.76 1.72
N SER A 21 4.26 -5.08 1.75
CA SER A 21 2.95 -5.69 2.04
C SER A 21 2.47 -5.36 3.45
N VAL A 22 3.39 -5.35 4.43
CA VAL A 22 3.07 -4.96 5.80
C VAL A 22 2.64 -3.49 5.86
N ILE A 23 3.27 -2.62 5.07
CA ILE A 23 2.88 -1.21 5.01
C ILE A 23 1.43 -1.07 4.55
N LEU A 24 1.01 -1.82 3.53
CA LEU A 24 -0.39 -1.79 3.10
C LEU A 24 -1.34 -2.22 4.22
N PHE A 25 -0.97 -3.25 4.97
CA PHE A 25 -1.74 -3.69 6.12
C PHE A 25 -1.84 -2.60 7.19
N CYS A 26 -0.74 -1.93 7.50
CA CYS A 26 -0.75 -0.85 8.49
C CYS A 26 -1.70 0.26 8.07
N ALA A 27 -1.67 0.66 6.80
CA ALA A 27 -2.57 1.70 6.29
C ALA A 27 -4.04 1.25 6.33
N ALA A 28 -4.30 -0.02 6.02
CA ALA A 28 -5.66 -0.56 6.01
C ALA A 28 -6.27 -0.66 7.40
N MET A 29 -5.46 -1.04 8.38
CA MET A 29 -5.93 -1.32 9.75
C MET A 29 -5.66 -0.17 10.71
N ASP A 30 -5.16 0.95 10.21
CA ASP A 30 -4.82 2.12 11.02
C ASP A 30 -3.81 1.76 12.13
N ILE A 31 -2.84 0.94 11.79
CA ILE A 31 -1.77 0.55 12.69
C ILE A 31 -0.63 1.54 12.56
N ASP A 32 -0.11 2.01 13.69
CA ASP A 32 1.06 2.89 13.70
C ASP A 32 2.27 2.15 13.12
N HIS A 33 2.76 2.62 11.98
CA HIS A 33 3.89 1.99 11.29
C HIS A 33 5.16 1.96 12.17
N ALA A 34 5.36 2.99 12.98
CA ALA A 34 6.52 3.05 13.87
C ALA A 34 6.48 1.95 14.94
N ALA A 35 5.28 1.58 15.40
CA ALA A 35 5.11 0.55 16.41
C ALA A 35 5.54 -0.83 15.91
N VAL A 36 5.53 -1.06 14.59
CA VAL A 36 5.98 -2.32 13.99
C VAL A 36 7.36 -2.20 13.34
N GLY A 37 8.08 -1.11 13.62
CA GLY A 37 9.46 -0.94 13.16
C GLY A 37 9.61 -0.45 11.73
N ILE A 38 8.57 0.12 11.13
CA ILE A 38 8.63 0.66 9.78
C ILE A 38 8.96 2.14 9.83
N LEU A 39 9.98 2.55 9.08
CA LEU A 39 10.41 3.94 9.06
C LEU A 39 9.46 4.81 8.24
N ALA A 40 9.36 6.10 8.61
CA ALA A 40 8.57 7.07 7.87
C ALA A 40 9.01 7.17 6.41
N SER A 41 10.30 7.02 6.13
CA SER A 41 10.80 7.06 4.75
C SER A 41 10.21 5.93 3.90
N ALA A 42 10.01 4.75 4.47
CA ALA A 42 9.40 3.64 3.76
C ALA A 42 7.92 3.94 3.45
N MET A 43 7.21 4.59 4.36
CA MET A 43 5.84 5.03 4.12
C MET A 43 5.80 6.04 2.97
N GLN A 44 6.74 6.99 2.95
CA GLN A 44 6.81 7.99 1.88
C GLN A 44 7.03 7.37 0.51
N VAL A 45 7.86 6.33 0.42
CA VAL A 45 8.07 5.61 -0.84
C VAL A 45 6.75 5.01 -1.35
N MET A 46 5.98 4.41 -0.47
CA MET A 46 4.69 3.82 -0.84
C MET A 46 3.68 4.91 -1.23
N GLU A 47 3.77 6.07 -0.60
CA GLU A 47 2.94 7.22 -0.94
C GLU A 47 3.26 7.73 -2.35
N VAL A 48 4.55 7.85 -2.68
CA VAL A 48 5.00 8.28 -4.01
C VAL A 48 4.52 7.28 -5.07
N ARG A 49 4.51 5.99 -4.75
CA ARG A 49 4.02 4.95 -5.66
C ARG A 49 2.49 4.97 -5.82
N GLY A 50 1.79 5.80 -5.05
CA GLY A 50 0.35 5.94 -5.14
C GLY A 50 -0.45 4.83 -4.49
N LEU A 51 0.17 4.02 -3.63
CA LEU A 51 -0.50 2.90 -2.97
C LEU A 51 -1.14 3.30 -1.64
N ILE A 52 -0.58 4.30 -0.98
CA ILE A 52 -1.15 4.89 0.23
C ILE A 52 -1.15 6.40 0.07
N GLU A 53 -1.94 7.07 0.89
CA GLU A 53 -1.95 8.52 0.95
C GLU A 53 -2.10 8.96 2.39
N ARG A 54 -1.56 10.13 2.69
CA ARG A 54 -1.65 10.70 4.03
C ARG A 54 -2.95 11.48 4.15
N ASN A 55 -3.74 11.16 5.16
CA ASN A 55 -4.92 11.94 5.52
C ASN A 55 -4.45 13.14 6.36
N HIS A 56 -4.56 14.34 5.79
CA HIS A 56 -4.07 15.55 6.45
C HIS A 56 -4.86 15.91 7.71
N SER A 57 -6.12 15.48 7.81
CA SER A 57 -6.95 15.75 8.98
C SER A 57 -6.54 14.93 10.19
N THR A 58 -6.12 13.68 9.98
CA THR A 58 -5.77 12.77 11.07
C THR A 58 -4.28 12.50 11.16
N SER A 59 -3.51 12.89 10.15
CA SER A 59 -2.09 12.57 10.00
C SER A 59 -1.81 11.08 9.87
N HIS A 60 -2.85 10.27 9.62
CA HIS A 60 -2.70 8.83 9.40
C HIS A 60 -2.62 8.53 7.92
N TYR A 61 -1.99 7.40 7.60
CA TYR A 61 -1.97 6.91 6.22
C TYR A 61 -3.20 6.02 5.97
N VAL A 62 -3.74 6.14 4.76
CA VAL A 62 -4.87 5.32 4.32
C VAL A 62 -4.53 4.73 2.95
N LEU A 63 -5.21 3.65 2.57
CA LEU A 63 -5.03 3.07 1.25
C LEU A 63 -5.68 3.94 0.18
N THR A 64 -5.00 4.05 -0.96
CA THR A 64 -5.63 4.55 -2.18
C THR A 64 -6.49 3.43 -2.77
N ASP A 65 -7.26 3.75 -3.82
CA ASP A 65 -8.06 2.72 -4.49
C ASP A 65 -7.18 1.60 -5.05
N ILE A 66 -6.06 1.96 -5.67
CA ILE A 66 -5.14 0.95 -6.20
C ILE A 66 -4.45 0.19 -5.07
N GLY A 67 -4.11 0.85 -3.98
CA GLY A 67 -3.53 0.20 -2.80
C GLY A 67 -4.48 -0.84 -2.22
N ARG A 68 -5.77 -0.50 -2.16
CA ARG A 68 -6.79 -1.43 -1.68
C ARG A 68 -6.93 -2.65 -2.61
N ALA A 69 -6.90 -2.41 -3.91
CA ALA A 69 -6.97 -3.50 -4.88
C ALA A 69 -5.76 -4.44 -4.78
N VAL A 70 -4.56 -3.87 -4.59
CA VAL A 70 -3.34 -4.65 -4.41
C VAL A 70 -3.42 -5.48 -3.13
N LEU A 71 -3.89 -4.87 -2.03
CA LEU A 71 -4.03 -5.60 -0.77
C LEU A 71 -5.00 -6.78 -0.91
N ARG A 72 -6.11 -6.60 -1.63
CA ARG A 72 -7.04 -7.71 -1.89
C ARG A 72 -6.38 -8.87 -2.60
N VAL A 73 -5.51 -8.58 -3.57
CA VAL A 73 -4.75 -9.63 -4.28
C VAL A 73 -3.86 -10.38 -3.29
N LEU A 74 -3.14 -9.65 -2.43
CA LEU A 74 -2.26 -10.25 -1.45
C LEU A 74 -3.03 -11.15 -0.47
N LEU A 75 -4.17 -10.66 0.02
CA LEU A 75 -5.00 -11.42 0.95
C LEU A 75 -5.54 -12.69 0.30
N LYS A 76 -5.98 -12.59 -0.95
CA LYS A 76 -6.48 -13.74 -1.69
C LYS A 76 -5.40 -14.79 -1.89
N ARG A 77 -4.18 -14.36 -2.23
CA ARG A 77 -3.02 -15.25 -2.39
C ARG A 77 -2.65 -15.94 -1.08
N ALA A 78 -2.87 -15.30 0.03
CA ALA A 78 -2.60 -15.84 1.36
C ALA A 78 -3.75 -16.66 1.92
N ASN A 79 -4.85 -16.80 1.19
CA ASN A 79 -6.08 -17.48 1.63
C ASN A 79 -6.71 -16.83 2.87
N LEU A 80 -6.63 -15.53 2.93
CA LEU A 80 -7.24 -14.80 4.06
C LEU A 80 -8.58 -14.17 3.66
#